data_92497f23d21e650bf6c35ae5bf90cebb
#
_entry.id   92497f23d21e650bf6c35ae5bf90cebb
#
_cell.length_a   1.000
_cell.length_b   1.000
_cell.length_c   1.000
_cell.angle_alpha   90.00
_cell.angle_beta   90.00
_cell.angle_gamma   90.00
#
_symmetry.space_group_name_H-M   'P 1'
#
loop_
_entity.id
_entity.type
_entity.pdbx_description
1 polymer ?
#
loop_
_entity_poly.entity_id
_entity_poly.type
_entity_poly.pdbx_seq_one_letter_code
_entity_poly.pdbx_strand_id
1 'polypeptide(L)'
;MNTIAIFGDLLYDCFIWSDRLPKVGETVTGYASGFFASGKGGNQAVVCAKLGARSLMLGKVGADERGEFLLQTMRENGVSVEGVLVDPDHPTGTDCVMVADSGRNLIVVAPNANAEITADEVDAMRPAFEQAGSALFQLQVNSDAVTRAMRLAKECGCTVILNPAPACEIPDAMFALADYVTPNETETEFFTGILREGMSLEAWCGAAAEAMHRRGAAKLIITLGEFGAYYDDGMDHFRMPAFRVKAVDSTAAGDACNGGLAVRLAAGDNIADAMRYASACGALTATRRGSVPSLPDDGEVLAFLKANSIG
;
A
#
# COMPACT_ATOMS: atom_id res chain seq x y z
N MET A 1 9.08 -7.55 19.64
CA MET A 1 8.44 -6.52 18.77
C MET A 1 8.74 -6.94 17.33
N ASN A 2 7.70 -7.12 16.51
CA ASN A 2 7.88 -7.55 15.13
C ASN A 2 8.46 -6.40 14.31
N THR A 3 9.50 -6.68 13.54
CA THR A 3 10.10 -5.69 12.64
C THR A 3 9.59 -5.92 11.23
N ILE A 4 9.14 -4.85 10.56
CA ILE A 4 8.64 -4.88 9.19
C ILE A 4 9.45 -3.88 8.37
N ALA A 5 10.01 -4.33 7.25
CA ALA A 5 10.66 -3.49 6.28
C ALA A 5 9.63 -3.08 5.21
N ILE A 6 9.60 -1.83 4.84
CA ILE A 6 8.73 -1.31 3.79
C ILE A 6 9.64 -0.70 2.72
N PHE A 7 9.75 -1.35 1.57
CA PHE A 7 10.47 -0.83 0.41
C PHE A 7 9.46 -0.21 -0.56
N GLY A 8 9.51 1.10 -0.71
CA GLY A 8 8.51 1.80 -1.52
C GLY A 8 8.77 3.30 -1.59
N ASP A 9 7.78 3.99 -2.09
CA ASP A 9 7.80 5.42 -2.35
C ASP A 9 7.46 6.28 -1.13
N LEU A 10 7.95 7.49 -1.18
CA LEU A 10 7.56 8.62 -0.33
C LEU A 10 7.15 9.77 -1.26
N LEU A 11 5.94 10.30 -1.11
CA LEU A 11 5.40 11.36 -1.95
C LEU A 11 4.97 12.58 -1.14
N TYR A 12 5.25 13.74 -1.70
CA TYR A 12 4.73 15.01 -1.23
C TYR A 12 3.50 15.37 -2.05
N ASP A 13 2.32 15.14 -1.46
CA ASP A 13 1.04 15.38 -2.12
C ASP A 13 0.66 16.86 -2.08
N CYS A 14 0.31 17.41 -3.23
CA CYS A 14 -0.26 18.75 -3.39
C CYS A 14 -1.74 18.62 -3.76
N PHE A 15 -2.63 18.85 -2.80
CA PHE A 15 -4.07 18.84 -3.02
C PHE A 15 -4.61 20.22 -3.38
N ILE A 16 -5.51 20.27 -4.36
CA ILE A 16 -6.31 21.46 -4.69
C ILE A 16 -7.77 21.05 -4.75
N TRP A 17 -8.62 21.70 -3.96
CA TRP A 17 -10.06 21.51 -3.97
C TRP A 17 -10.75 22.61 -4.77
N SER A 18 -11.71 22.22 -5.60
CA SER A 18 -12.48 23.10 -6.46
C SER A 18 -13.93 22.60 -6.61
N ASP A 19 -14.81 23.43 -7.11
CA ASP A 19 -16.19 23.05 -7.41
C ASP A 19 -16.28 21.94 -8.47
N ARG A 20 -15.35 21.93 -9.43
CA ARG A 20 -15.27 20.95 -10.52
C ARG A 20 -13.85 20.78 -11.03
N LEU A 21 -13.60 19.68 -11.73
CA LEU A 21 -12.32 19.44 -12.41
C LEU A 21 -12.22 20.29 -13.69
N PRO A 22 -11.01 20.80 -14.05
CA PRO A 22 -10.77 21.50 -15.30
C PRO A 22 -10.88 20.55 -16.51
N LYS A 23 -11.30 21.11 -17.65
CA LYS A 23 -11.15 20.47 -18.95
C LYS A 23 -9.79 20.80 -19.54
N VAL A 24 -9.36 20.07 -20.55
CA VAL A 24 -8.12 20.36 -21.30
C VAL A 24 -8.15 21.80 -21.81
N GLY A 25 -7.11 22.59 -21.48
CA GLY A 25 -6.99 24.00 -21.85
C GLY A 25 -7.76 24.96 -20.95
N GLU A 26 -8.40 24.48 -19.88
CA GLU A 26 -9.19 25.33 -18.97
C GLU A 26 -8.42 25.62 -17.66
N THR A 27 -8.60 26.81 -17.12
CA THR A 27 -8.18 27.17 -15.76
C THR A 27 -9.41 27.25 -14.85
N VAL A 28 -9.37 26.54 -13.72
CA VAL A 28 -10.39 26.59 -12.67
C VAL A 28 -9.76 27.13 -11.40
N THR A 29 -10.49 28.02 -10.70
CA THR A 29 -10.05 28.54 -9.40
C THR A 29 -10.42 27.54 -8.31
N GLY A 30 -9.41 27.04 -7.57
CA GLY A 30 -9.63 26.26 -6.37
C GLY A 30 -10.00 27.16 -5.18
N TYR A 31 -10.74 26.61 -4.22
CA TYR A 31 -11.12 27.32 -2.99
C TYR A 31 -10.25 26.92 -1.79
N ALA A 32 -9.46 25.85 -1.88
CA ALA A 32 -8.53 25.42 -0.85
C ALA A 32 -7.35 24.65 -1.47
N SER A 33 -6.25 24.61 -0.76
CA SER A 33 -5.11 23.73 -1.05
C SER A 33 -4.52 23.17 0.25
N GLY A 34 -3.82 22.04 0.15
CA GLY A 34 -3.13 21.42 1.27
C GLY A 34 -1.95 20.58 0.79
N PHE A 35 -1.00 20.37 1.69
CA PHE A 35 0.17 19.56 1.43
C PHE A 35 0.26 18.45 2.47
N PHE A 36 0.53 17.22 2.03
CA PHE A 36 0.51 16.05 2.90
C PHE A 36 1.68 15.13 2.59
N ALA A 37 2.16 14.45 3.62
CA ALA A 37 3.03 13.30 3.43
C ALA A 37 2.17 12.10 3.01
N SER A 38 2.64 11.39 2.00
CA SER A 38 1.93 10.29 1.36
C SER A 38 2.92 9.34 0.68
N GLY A 39 2.44 8.63 -0.30
CA GLY A 39 3.11 7.52 -0.95
C GLY A 39 2.65 6.20 -0.34
N LYS A 40 2.46 5.19 -1.17
CA LYS A 40 2.01 3.87 -0.68
C LYS A 40 2.99 3.28 0.32
N GLY A 41 4.30 3.39 0.04
CA GLY A 41 5.36 2.99 0.96
C GLY A 41 5.27 3.74 2.28
N GLY A 42 5.18 5.07 2.25
CA GLY A 42 5.05 5.92 3.43
C GLY A 42 3.81 5.60 4.26
N ASN A 43 2.65 5.46 3.62
CA ASN A 43 1.39 5.10 4.30
C ASN A 43 1.48 3.74 4.99
N GLN A 44 2.00 2.72 4.29
CA GLN A 44 2.18 1.38 4.84
C GLN A 44 3.20 1.36 5.99
N ALA A 45 4.25 2.18 5.92
CA ALA A 45 5.21 2.32 7.00
C ALA A 45 4.58 2.96 8.25
N VAL A 46 3.82 4.02 8.07
CA VAL A 46 3.14 4.70 9.19
C VAL A 46 2.12 3.80 9.86
N VAL A 47 1.27 3.11 9.09
CA VAL A 47 0.28 2.22 9.70
C VAL A 47 0.94 1.07 10.44
N CYS A 48 2.02 0.45 9.93
CA CYS A 48 2.76 -0.58 10.66
C CYS A 48 3.26 -0.07 12.01
N ALA A 49 3.80 1.16 12.07
CA ALA A 49 4.27 1.77 13.31
C ALA A 49 3.12 2.04 14.29
N LYS A 50 2.00 2.62 13.82
CA LYS A 50 0.79 2.87 14.63
C LYS A 50 0.18 1.59 15.19
N LEU A 51 0.32 0.47 14.47
CA LEU A 51 -0.12 -0.85 14.90
C LEU A 51 0.90 -1.57 15.82
N GLY A 52 1.95 -0.86 16.25
CA GLY A 52 2.90 -1.35 17.26
C GLY A 52 4.07 -2.19 16.72
N ALA A 53 4.27 -2.28 15.42
CA ALA A 53 5.46 -2.90 14.85
C ALA A 53 6.65 -1.90 14.84
N ARG A 54 7.88 -2.43 14.83
CA ARG A 54 9.05 -1.66 14.45
C ARG A 54 9.05 -1.53 12.92
N SER A 55 8.69 -0.36 12.43
CA SER A 55 8.58 -0.05 11.00
C SER A 55 9.88 0.55 10.47
N LEU A 56 10.46 -0.05 9.43
CA LEU A 56 11.67 0.40 8.77
C LEU A 56 11.32 0.83 7.34
N MET A 57 11.32 2.14 7.08
CA MET A 57 11.12 2.66 5.73
C MET A 57 12.41 2.58 4.92
N LEU A 58 12.34 2.00 3.73
CA LEU A 58 13.40 1.88 2.74
C LEU A 58 12.91 2.54 1.45
N GLY A 59 13.61 3.54 0.99
CA GLY A 59 13.20 4.32 -0.18
C GLY A 59 14.17 5.45 -0.46
N LYS A 60 13.73 6.45 -1.22
CA LYS A 60 14.58 7.58 -1.59
C LYS A 60 13.77 8.87 -1.67
N VAL A 61 14.31 9.96 -1.12
CA VAL A 61 13.78 11.33 -1.25
C VAL A 61 14.85 12.24 -1.84
N GLY A 62 14.47 13.40 -2.33
CA GLY A 62 15.43 14.42 -2.76
C GLY A 62 16.04 15.19 -1.60
N ALA A 63 17.19 15.83 -1.84
CA ALA A 63 17.84 16.75 -0.90
C ALA A 63 17.16 18.12 -0.91
N ASP A 64 15.83 18.15 -0.65
CA ASP A 64 15.00 19.35 -0.68
C ASP A 64 14.08 19.46 0.54
N GLU A 65 13.39 20.59 0.69
CA GLU A 65 12.48 20.85 1.81
C GLU A 65 11.32 19.84 1.87
N ARG A 66 10.90 19.29 0.73
CA ARG A 66 9.84 18.27 0.67
C ARG A 66 10.33 16.94 1.23
N GLY A 67 11.56 16.55 0.88
CA GLY A 67 12.22 15.37 1.44
C GLY A 67 12.34 15.45 2.95
N GLU A 68 12.83 16.59 3.48
CA GLU A 68 12.92 16.80 4.93
C GLU A 68 11.55 16.74 5.62
N PHE A 69 10.53 17.36 5.02
CA PHE A 69 9.14 17.28 5.52
C PHE A 69 8.64 15.84 5.60
N LEU A 70 8.87 15.02 4.55
CA LEU A 70 8.47 13.61 4.54
C LEU A 70 9.20 12.81 5.62
N LEU A 71 10.52 12.96 5.72
CA LEU A 71 11.34 12.26 6.73
C LEU A 71 10.93 12.64 8.15
N GLN A 72 10.64 13.92 8.39
CA GLN A 72 10.17 14.37 9.69
C GLN A 72 8.80 13.78 10.02
N THR A 73 7.87 13.80 9.08
CA THR A 73 6.53 13.19 9.26
C THR A 73 6.63 11.70 9.57
N MET A 74 7.52 10.97 8.90
CA MET A 74 7.76 9.55 9.18
C MET A 74 8.26 9.35 10.63
N ARG A 75 9.28 10.12 11.05
CA ARG A 75 9.83 10.06 12.43
C ARG A 75 8.77 10.37 13.49
N GLU A 76 7.95 11.40 13.27
CA GLU A 76 6.87 11.80 14.19
C GLU A 76 5.80 10.71 14.35
N ASN A 77 5.63 9.86 13.34
CA ASN A 77 4.75 8.69 13.38
C ASN A 77 5.45 7.39 13.80
N GLY A 78 6.67 7.46 14.33
CA GLY A 78 7.38 6.31 14.88
C GLY A 78 8.04 5.38 13.85
N VAL A 79 8.18 5.83 12.60
CA VAL A 79 8.85 5.09 11.53
C VAL A 79 10.35 5.37 11.55
N SER A 80 11.20 4.33 11.50
CA SER A 80 12.63 4.49 11.27
C SER A 80 12.88 4.84 9.80
N VAL A 81 13.60 5.93 9.58
CA VAL A 81 13.99 6.44 8.26
C VAL A 81 15.48 6.26 7.95
N GLU A 82 16.19 5.48 8.75
CA GLU A 82 17.63 5.23 8.56
C GLU A 82 17.95 4.55 7.23
N GLY A 83 16.98 3.83 6.66
CA GLY A 83 17.08 3.19 5.35
C GLY A 83 16.57 4.04 4.18
N VAL A 84 16.17 5.29 4.43
CA VAL A 84 15.78 6.21 3.36
C VAL A 84 16.97 6.99 2.86
N LEU A 85 17.26 6.88 1.58
CA LEU A 85 18.33 7.57 0.89
C LEU A 85 17.95 9.03 0.59
N VAL A 86 18.95 9.91 0.53
CA VAL A 86 18.74 11.31 0.13
C VAL A 86 19.53 11.55 -1.16
N ASP A 87 18.79 11.84 -2.24
CA ASP A 87 19.34 12.09 -3.57
C ASP A 87 19.67 13.58 -3.74
N PRO A 88 20.94 13.94 -4.01
CA PRO A 88 21.31 15.33 -4.22
C PRO A 88 20.92 15.87 -5.61
N ASP A 89 20.68 14.99 -6.58
CA ASP A 89 20.55 15.33 -8.00
C ASP A 89 19.07 15.34 -8.47
N HIS A 90 18.18 14.64 -7.77
CA HIS A 90 16.77 14.53 -8.14
C HIS A 90 15.85 15.07 -7.02
N PRO A 91 14.76 15.80 -7.37
CA PRO A 91 13.84 16.30 -6.38
C PRO A 91 13.02 15.16 -5.73
N THR A 92 12.42 15.44 -4.60
CA THR A 92 11.51 14.53 -3.91
C THR A 92 10.29 14.20 -4.79
N GLY A 93 9.85 12.95 -4.73
CA GLY A 93 8.63 12.50 -5.39
C GLY A 93 7.42 13.36 -4.97
N THR A 94 6.61 13.74 -5.93
CA THR A 94 5.49 14.66 -5.71
C THR A 94 4.30 14.20 -6.52
N ASP A 95 3.10 14.33 -5.99
CA ASP A 95 1.89 14.27 -6.79
C ASP A 95 1.05 15.55 -6.72
N CYS A 96 0.16 15.69 -7.68
CA CYS A 96 -0.83 16.74 -7.73
C CYS A 96 -2.21 16.11 -7.79
N VAL A 97 -3.02 16.36 -6.77
CA VAL A 97 -4.37 15.79 -6.62
C VAL A 97 -5.39 16.92 -6.71
N MET A 98 -6.14 16.96 -7.80
CA MET A 98 -7.28 17.86 -7.95
C MET A 98 -8.55 17.13 -7.53
N VAL A 99 -9.31 17.70 -6.60
CA VAL A 99 -10.53 17.09 -6.06
C VAL A 99 -11.71 18.02 -6.28
N ALA A 100 -12.75 17.53 -6.95
CA ALA A 100 -14.01 18.25 -7.13
C ALA A 100 -14.99 17.97 -5.99
N ASP A 101 -15.97 18.86 -5.77
CA ASP A 101 -17.07 18.68 -4.79
C ASP A 101 -17.88 17.40 -5.01
N SER A 102 -17.89 16.89 -6.24
CA SER A 102 -18.51 15.61 -6.58
C SER A 102 -17.74 14.38 -6.05
N GLY A 103 -16.56 14.57 -5.44
CA GLY A 103 -15.65 13.52 -5.03
C GLY A 103 -14.77 12.94 -6.15
N ARG A 104 -14.97 13.35 -7.41
CA ARG A 104 -14.09 12.95 -8.52
C ARG A 104 -12.74 13.64 -8.38
N ASN A 105 -11.68 12.92 -8.74
CA ASN A 105 -10.33 13.46 -8.71
C ASN A 105 -9.56 13.23 -10.02
N LEU A 106 -8.48 13.97 -10.17
CA LEU A 106 -7.40 13.74 -11.14
C LEU A 106 -6.09 13.74 -10.36
N ILE A 107 -5.27 12.74 -10.60
CA ILE A 107 -3.97 12.57 -9.93
C ILE A 107 -2.90 12.45 -10.99
N VAL A 108 -1.82 13.21 -10.83
CA VAL A 108 -0.60 13.09 -11.63
C VAL A 108 0.57 12.93 -10.67
N VAL A 109 1.34 11.86 -10.85
CA VAL A 109 2.50 11.53 -10.02
C VAL A 109 3.79 11.79 -10.79
N ALA A 110 4.72 12.50 -10.17
CA ALA A 110 6.12 12.62 -10.59
C ALA A 110 6.98 11.85 -9.58
N PRO A 111 7.45 10.63 -9.90
CA PRO A 111 8.18 9.79 -8.95
C PRO A 111 9.54 10.39 -8.57
N ASN A 112 10.19 11.13 -9.46
CA ASN A 112 11.47 11.80 -9.21
C ASN A 112 12.49 10.86 -8.52
N ALA A 113 13.06 11.21 -7.36
CA ALA A 113 14.04 10.43 -6.62
C ALA A 113 13.59 8.97 -6.37
N ASN A 114 12.28 8.70 -6.21
CA ASN A 114 11.77 7.33 -6.06
C ASN A 114 12.10 6.42 -7.26
N ALA A 115 12.18 6.99 -8.47
CA ALA A 115 12.49 6.23 -9.68
C ALA A 115 14.00 5.95 -9.84
N GLU A 116 14.85 6.64 -9.07
CA GLU A 116 16.31 6.65 -9.23
C GLU A 116 17.02 5.72 -8.23
N ILE A 117 16.31 4.78 -7.62
CA ILE A 117 16.92 3.78 -6.73
C ILE A 117 17.67 2.76 -7.57
N THR A 118 18.97 2.60 -7.31
CA THR A 118 19.84 1.67 -8.02
C THR A 118 19.93 0.31 -7.35
N ALA A 119 20.39 -0.71 -8.08
CA ALA A 119 20.60 -2.06 -7.54
C ALA A 119 21.63 -2.07 -6.39
N ASP A 120 22.71 -1.29 -6.49
CA ASP A 120 23.74 -1.21 -5.43
C ASP A 120 23.17 -0.57 -4.16
N GLU A 121 22.32 0.43 -4.30
CA GLU A 121 21.62 1.06 -3.16
C GLU A 121 20.66 0.06 -2.49
N VAL A 122 19.95 -0.77 -3.27
CA VAL A 122 19.12 -1.85 -2.73
C VAL A 122 19.97 -2.86 -1.96
N ASP A 123 21.14 -3.26 -2.49
CA ASP A 123 22.02 -4.21 -1.84
C ASP A 123 22.56 -3.67 -0.50
N ALA A 124 22.79 -2.37 -0.39
CA ALA A 124 23.18 -1.71 0.86
C ALA A 124 22.06 -1.73 1.93
N MET A 125 20.79 -1.96 1.54
CA MET A 125 19.65 -2.09 2.47
C MET A 125 19.55 -3.49 3.13
N ARG A 126 20.40 -4.45 2.79
CA ARG A 126 20.44 -5.82 3.36
C ARG A 126 20.29 -5.84 4.89
N PRO A 127 21.00 -5.02 5.68
CA PRO A 127 20.88 -5.05 7.15
C PRO A 127 19.48 -4.74 7.68
N ALA A 128 18.65 -4.01 6.93
CA ALA A 128 17.27 -3.76 7.31
C ALA A 128 16.39 -5.00 7.07
N PHE A 129 16.57 -5.69 5.95
CA PHE A 129 15.85 -6.94 5.67
C PHE A 129 16.25 -8.07 6.63
N GLU A 130 17.52 -8.17 7.03
CA GLU A 130 18.00 -9.15 8.01
C GLU A 130 17.36 -8.98 9.40
N GLN A 131 16.88 -7.79 9.74
CA GLN A 131 16.18 -7.49 10.99
C GLN A 131 14.67 -7.69 10.89
N ALA A 132 14.12 -7.84 9.67
CA ALA A 132 12.69 -7.86 9.42
C ALA A 132 12.15 -9.29 9.31
N GLY A 133 11.00 -9.54 9.94
CA GLY A 133 10.25 -10.79 9.75
C GLY A 133 9.37 -10.76 8.50
N SER A 134 8.95 -9.57 8.07
CA SER A 134 8.14 -9.36 6.86
C SER A 134 8.61 -8.12 6.11
N ALA A 135 8.38 -8.11 4.79
CA ALA A 135 8.70 -6.98 3.93
C ALA A 135 7.52 -6.67 3.00
N LEU A 136 7.15 -5.39 2.92
CA LEU A 136 6.09 -4.85 2.06
C LEU A 136 6.69 -4.14 0.85
N PHE A 137 6.07 -4.34 -0.31
CA PHE A 137 6.48 -3.79 -1.59
C PHE A 137 5.30 -3.23 -2.37
N GLN A 138 5.50 -2.12 -3.10
CA GLN A 138 4.53 -1.50 -4.00
C GLN A 138 5.22 -1.14 -5.34
N LEU A 139 4.48 -0.60 -6.30
CA LEU A 139 4.96 -0.38 -7.67
C LEU A 139 5.15 1.11 -8.04
N GLN A 140 5.30 2.00 -7.07
CA GLN A 140 5.59 3.43 -7.31
C GLN A 140 7.11 3.75 -7.30
N VAL A 141 7.94 2.73 -7.25
CA VAL A 141 9.40 2.75 -7.42
C VAL A 141 9.74 1.97 -8.70
N ASN A 142 10.91 2.16 -9.28
CA ASN A 142 11.24 1.42 -10.50
C ASN A 142 11.21 -0.11 -10.28
N SER A 143 10.71 -0.85 -11.26
CA SER A 143 10.43 -2.29 -11.13
C SER A 143 11.67 -3.15 -10.92
N ASP A 144 12.84 -2.72 -11.43
CA ASP A 144 14.09 -3.46 -11.25
C ASP A 144 14.58 -3.38 -9.81
N ALA A 145 14.50 -2.18 -9.19
CA ALA A 145 14.80 -1.99 -7.78
C ALA A 145 13.83 -2.79 -6.89
N VAL A 146 12.52 -2.75 -7.17
CA VAL A 146 11.52 -3.55 -6.42
C VAL A 146 11.83 -5.05 -6.55
N THR A 147 12.09 -5.54 -7.76
CA THR A 147 12.43 -6.96 -7.99
C THR A 147 13.69 -7.36 -7.23
N ARG A 148 14.73 -6.50 -7.24
CA ARG A 148 15.98 -6.75 -6.52
C ARG A 148 15.74 -6.78 -5.00
N ALA A 149 14.98 -5.82 -4.48
CA ALA A 149 14.66 -5.74 -3.06
C ALA A 149 13.80 -6.94 -2.58
N MET A 150 12.84 -7.40 -3.38
CA MET A 150 12.06 -8.61 -3.09
C MET A 150 12.95 -9.86 -3.02
N ARG A 151 13.89 -10.04 -3.94
CA ARG A 151 14.89 -11.14 -3.89
C ARG A 151 15.72 -11.06 -2.62
N LEU A 152 16.23 -9.88 -2.32
CA LEU A 152 17.04 -9.64 -1.12
C LEU A 152 16.26 -9.95 0.16
N ALA A 153 14.99 -9.54 0.26
CA ALA A 153 14.11 -9.85 1.37
C ALA A 153 13.90 -11.37 1.52
N LYS A 154 13.71 -12.11 0.41
CA LYS A 154 13.62 -13.58 0.42
C LYS A 154 14.92 -14.22 0.89
N GLU A 155 16.07 -13.76 0.41
CA GLU A 155 17.40 -14.25 0.86
C GLU A 155 17.59 -14.05 2.37
N CYS A 156 17.05 -12.97 2.93
CA CYS A 156 17.08 -12.66 4.37
C CYS A 156 16.00 -13.39 5.18
N GLY A 157 15.13 -14.18 4.54
CA GLY A 157 14.10 -14.98 5.21
C GLY A 157 12.81 -14.21 5.56
N CYS A 158 12.61 -13.01 4.98
CA CYS A 158 11.38 -12.25 5.18
C CYS A 158 10.17 -12.93 4.52
N THR A 159 9.00 -12.80 5.14
CA THR A 159 7.73 -12.98 4.43
C THR A 159 7.51 -11.78 3.51
N VAL A 160 7.43 -12.03 2.21
CA VAL A 160 7.31 -10.98 1.17
C VAL A 160 5.85 -10.76 0.81
N ILE A 161 5.36 -9.52 0.98
CA ILE A 161 4.01 -9.10 0.63
C ILE A 161 4.12 -8.06 -0.49
N LEU A 162 3.55 -8.36 -1.65
CA LEU A 162 3.47 -7.45 -2.79
C LEU A 162 2.07 -6.88 -2.90
N ASN A 163 1.95 -5.57 -2.70
CA ASN A 163 0.79 -4.80 -3.10
C ASN A 163 1.05 -4.28 -4.53
N PRO A 164 0.47 -4.90 -5.58
CA PRO A 164 0.82 -4.59 -6.97
C PRO A 164 0.13 -3.32 -7.46
N ALA A 165 0.32 -2.23 -6.73
CA ALA A 165 -0.31 -0.93 -6.92
C ALA A 165 0.74 0.20 -7.11
N PRO A 166 0.50 1.14 -8.04
CA PRO A 166 -0.57 1.14 -9.04
C PRO A 166 -0.34 0.06 -10.12
N ALA A 167 -1.43 -0.34 -10.80
CA ALA A 167 -1.36 -1.33 -11.86
C ALA A 167 -0.42 -0.86 -12.99
N CYS A 168 0.62 -1.63 -13.25
CA CYS A 168 1.57 -1.42 -14.34
C CYS A 168 2.17 -2.76 -14.78
N GLU A 169 2.76 -2.79 -15.97
CA GLU A 169 3.43 -4.00 -16.46
C GLU A 169 4.63 -4.36 -15.58
N ILE A 170 4.63 -5.60 -15.07
CA ILE A 170 5.71 -6.16 -14.25
C ILE A 170 6.03 -7.59 -14.69
N PRO A 171 7.28 -8.04 -14.51
CA PRO A 171 7.65 -9.45 -14.77
C PRO A 171 6.91 -10.42 -13.84
N ASP A 172 6.48 -11.57 -14.36
CA ASP A 172 5.85 -12.64 -13.58
C ASP A 172 6.72 -13.13 -12.41
N ALA A 173 8.04 -12.99 -12.55
CA ALA A 173 9.00 -13.29 -11.49
C ALA A 173 8.71 -12.52 -10.19
N MET A 174 8.10 -11.32 -10.24
CA MET A 174 7.72 -10.58 -9.04
C MET A 174 6.59 -11.28 -8.27
N PHE A 175 5.60 -11.83 -8.99
CA PHE A 175 4.54 -12.62 -8.34
C PHE A 175 5.11 -13.88 -7.70
N ALA A 176 6.06 -14.56 -8.36
CA ALA A 176 6.69 -15.76 -7.82
C ALA A 176 7.61 -15.48 -6.61
N LEU A 177 8.13 -14.28 -6.45
CA LEU A 177 8.90 -13.86 -5.27
C LEU A 177 8.02 -13.55 -4.07
N ALA A 178 6.75 -13.18 -4.28
CA ALA A 178 5.84 -12.81 -3.21
C ALA A 178 5.23 -14.04 -2.52
N ASP A 179 5.22 -14.04 -1.18
CA ASP A 179 4.45 -15.02 -0.41
C ASP A 179 2.96 -14.67 -0.42
N TYR A 180 2.64 -13.38 -0.49
CA TYR A 180 1.29 -12.85 -0.62
C TYR A 180 1.24 -11.74 -1.67
N VAL A 181 0.24 -11.79 -2.55
CA VAL A 181 -0.06 -10.73 -3.52
C VAL A 181 -1.42 -10.15 -3.18
N THR A 182 -1.52 -8.81 -3.07
CA THR A 182 -2.72 -8.14 -2.52
C THR A 182 -3.30 -7.09 -3.48
N PRO A 183 -3.77 -7.48 -4.68
CA PRO A 183 -4.38 -6.55 -5.61
C PRO A 183 -5.78 -6.13 -5.18
N ASN A 184 -6.24 -4.98 -5.65
CA ASN A 184 -7.66 -4.62 -5.66
C ASN A 184 -8.35 -5.13 -6.94
N GLU A 185 -9.65 -4.82 -7.12
CA GLU A 185 -10.43 -5.24 -8.30
C GLU A 185 -9.80 -4.73 -9.60
N THR A 186 -9.46 -3.44 -9.67
CA THR A 186 -8.87 -2.81 -10.88
C THR A 186 -7.50 -3.40 -11.22
N GLU A 187 -6.65 -3.59 -10.23
CA GLU A 187 -5.34 -4.21 -10.38
C GLU A 187 -5.48 -5.68 -10.82
N THR A 188 -6.42 -6.40 -10.22
CA THR A 188 -6.71 -7.79 -10.60
C THR A 188 -7.17 -7.88 -12.07
N GLU A 189 -8.09 -7.02 -12.50
CA GLU A 189 -8.52 -6.96 -13.90
C GLU A 189 -7.36 -6.64 -14.84
N PHE A 190 -6.49 -5.69 -14.46
CA PHE A 190 -5.31 -5.33 -15.25
C PHE A 190 -4.36 -6.53 -15.42
N PHE A 191 -4.00 -7.20 -14.34
CA PHE A 191 -3.02 -8.29 -14.38
C PHE A 191 -3.57 -9.58 -15.02
N THR A 192 -4.87 -9.82 -14.94
CA THR A 192 -5.48 -11.06 -15.46
C THR A 192 -6.11 -10.89 -16.82
N GLY A 193 -6.48 -9.66 -17.21
CA GLY A 193 -7.31 -9.37 -18.37
C GLY A 193 -8.76 -9.83 -18.22
N ILE A 194 -9.17 -10.32 -17.05
CA ILE A 194 -10.50 -10.84 -16.78
C ILE A 194 -11.34 -9.74 -16.15
N LEU A 195 -12.27 -9.18 -16.94
CA LEU A 195 -13.20 -8.17 -16.46
C LEU A 195 -14.31 -8.81 -15.65
N ARG A 196 -14.76 -8.13 -14.60
CA ARG A 196 -15.88 -8.60 -13.75
C ARG A 196 -17.23 -8.53 -14.45
N GLU A 197 -17.35 -7.76 -15.51
CA GLU A 197 -18.61 -7.55 -16.23
C GLU A 197 -19.25 -8.87 -16.68
N GLY A 198 -20.52 -9.08 -16.32
CA GLY A 198 -21.28 -10.28 -16.67
C GLY A 198 -20.99 -11.53 -15.80
N MET A 199 -20.13 -11.42 -14.79
CA MET A 199 -19.80 -12.52 -13.87
C MET A 199 -20.34 -12.29 -12.47
N SER A 200 -20.67 -13.36 -11.75
CA SER A 200 -20.84 -13.26 -10.30
C SER A 200 -19.49 -12.97 -9.64
N LEU A 201 -19.50 -12.29 -8.49
CA LEU A 201 -18.28 -11.96 -7.76
C LEU A 201 -17.44 -13.22 -7.47
N GLU A 202 -18.07 -14.29 -7.04
CA GLU A 202 -17.41 -15.58 -6.73
C GLU A 202 -16.73 -16.20 -7.97
N ALA A 203 -17.44 -16.25 -9.09
CA ALA A 203 -16.89 -16.79 -10.35
C ALA A 203 -15.73 -15.93 -10.88
N TRP A 204 -15.84 -14.61 -10.75
CA TRP A 204 -14.77 -13.70 -11.15
C TRP A 204 -13.53 -13.87 -10.27
N CYS A 205 -13.69 -13.90 -8.93
CA CYS A 205 -12.58 -14.11 -8.01
C CYS A 205 -11.85 -15.43 -8.29
N GLY A 206 -12.58 -16.52 -8.48
CA GLY A 206 -11.98 -17.82 -8.78
C GLY A 206 -11.21 -17.83 -10.12
N ALA A 207 -11.79 -17.26 -11.19
CA ALA A 207 -11.10 -17.16 -12.48
C ALA A 207 -9.86 -16.26 -12.41
N ALA A 208 -9.96 -15.16 -11.69
CA ALA A 208 -8.84 -14.25 -11.47
C ALA A 208 -7.73 -14.91 -10.65
N ALA A 209 -8.07 -15.63 -9.59
CA ALA A 209 -7.10 -16.36 -8.76
C ALA A 209 -6.34 -17.40 -9.58
N GLU A 210 -7.06 -18.22 -10.37
CA GLU A 210 -6.42 -19.20 -11.26
C GLU A 210 -5.45 -18.53 -12.24
N ALA A 211 -5.82 -17.37 -12.80
CA ALA A 211 -4.94 -16.62 -13.70
C ALA A 211 -3.70 -16.07 -12.99
N MET A 212 -3.83 -15.54 -11.76
CA MET A 212 -2.72 -15.05 -10.96
C MET A 212 -1.79 -16.18 -10.51
N HIS A 213 -2.32 -17.35 -10.14
CA HIS A 213 -1.51 -18.52 -9.83
C HIS A 213 -0.68 -18.99 -11.04
N ARG A 214 -1.25 -18.96 -12.26
CA ARG A 214 -0.47 -19.24 -13.50
C ARG A 214 0.67 -18.27 -13.72
N ARG A 215 0.57 -17.01 -13.24
CA ARG A 215 1.65 -16.02 -13.24
C ARG A 215 2.63 -16.17 -12.08
N GLY A 216 2.42 -17.12 -11.19
CA GLY A 216 3.34 -17.44 -10.10
C GLY A 216 2.94 -16.94 -8.72
N ALA A 217 1.79 -16.26 -8.54
CA ALA A 217 1.32 -15.86 -7.22
C ALA A 217 1.06 -17.10 -6.34
N ALA A 218 1.74 -17.19 -5.19
CA ALA A 218 1.58 -18.33 -4.27
C ALA A 218 0.29 -18.21 -3.44
N LYS A 219 0.05 -17.02 -2.88
CA LYS A 219 -1.17 -16.70 -2.13
C LYS A 219 -1.70 -15.37 -2.57
N LEU A 220 -2.98 -15.30 -2.85
CA LEU A 220 -3.66 -14.13 -3.37
C LEU A 220 -4.70 -13.61 -2.36
N ILE A 221 -4.74 -12.30 -2.17
CA ILE A 221 -5.78 -11.62 -1.39
C ILE A 221 -6.33 -10.50 -2.26
N ILE A 222 -7.47 -10.71 -2.91
CA ILE A 222 -8.14 -9.66 -3.70
C ILE A 222 -8.96 -8.79 -2.75
N THR A 223 -8.63 -7.50 -2.65
CA THR A 223 -9.47 -6.54 -1.91
C THR A 223 -10.63 -6.07 -2.78
N LEU A 224 -11.85 -6.13 -2.25
CA LEU A 224 -13.11 -5.98 -2.98
C LEU A 224 -13.96 -4.82 -2.45
N GLY A 225 -13.34 -3.84 -1.81
CA GLY A 225 -14.01 -2.68 -1.24
C GLY A 225 -15.17 -3.06 -0.30
N GLU A 226 -16.39 -2.64 -0.64
CA GLU A 226 -17.59 -2.93 0.15
C GLU A 226 -18.00 -4.42 0.17
N PHE A 227 -17.43 -5.23 -0.73
CA PHE A 227 -17.67 -6.68 -0.77
C PHE A 227 -16.69 -7.49 0.09
N GLY A 228 -15.68 -6.82 0.69
CA GLY A 228 -14.69 -7.44 1.60
C GLY A 228 -13.41 -7.84 0.90
N ALA A 229 -12.95 -9.08 1.10
CA ALA A 229 -11.75 -9.61 0.49
C ALA A 229 -11.91 -11.10 0.14
N TYR A 230 -11.17 -11.55 -0.85
CA TYR A 230 -11.13 -12.95 -1.28
C TYR A 230 -9.69 -13.48 -1.14
N TYR A 231 -9.54 -14.60 -0.44
CA TYR A 231 -8.27 -15.32 -0.29
C TYR A 231 -8.26 -16.57 -1.14
N ASP A 232 -7.10 -16.88 -1.72
CA ASP A 232 -6.88 -18.11 -2.45
C ASP A 232 -5.37 -18.47 -2.41
N ASP A 233 -5.04 -19.73 -2.08
CA ASP A 233 -3.67 -20.25 -2.09
C ASP A 233 -3.45 -21.41 -3.07
N GLY A 234 -4.42 -21.62 -3.95
CA GLY A 234 -4.42 -22.70 -4.93
C GLY A 234 -4.92 -24.05 -4.39
N MET A 235 -5.16 -24.16 -3.09
CA MET A 235 -5.74 -25.35 -2.44
C MET A 235 -7.03 -25.00 -1.71
N ASP A 236 -6.98 -23.94 -0.91
CA ASP A 236 -8.10 -23.42 -0.14
C ASP A 236 -8.42 -22.00 -0.55
N HIS A 237 -9.69 -21.63 -0.50
CA HIS A 237 -10.15 -20.27 -0.73
C HIS A 237 -11.32 -19.92 0.18
N PHE A 238 -11.45 -18.66 0.51
CA PHE A 238 -12.61 -18.13 1.23
C PHE A 238 -12.79 -16.64 0.98
N ARG A 239 -14.02 -16.19 1.19
CA ARG A 239 -14.34 -14.76 1.17
C ARG A 239 -14.59 -14.24 2.58
N MET A 240 -13.95 -13.11 2.90
CA MET A 240 -14.20 -12.37 4.13
C MET A 240 -15.12 -11.18 3.82
N PRO A 241 -16.25 -11.05 4.51
CA PRO A 241 -17.16 -9.92 4.29
C PRO A 241 -16.54 -8.62 4.79
N ALA A 242 -16.89 -7.50 4.16
CA ALA A 242 -16.48 -6.18 4.62
C ALA A 242 -17.16 -5.80 5.94
N PHE A 243 -16.46 -5.00 6.75
CA PHE A 243 -17.09 -4.27 7.85
C PHE A 243 -17.98 -3.14 7.28
N ARG A 244 -19.21 -3.05 7.78
CA ARG A 244 -20.13 -1.98 7.37
C ARG A 244 -19.77 -0.68 8.07
N VAL A 245 -19.26 0.28 7.31
CA VAL A 245 -18.90 1.61 7.80
C VAL A 245 -19.47 2.70 6.89
N LYS A 246 -19.60 3.91 7.42
CA LYS A 246 -19.92 5.07 6.58
C LYS A 246 -18.62 5.60 6.01
N ALA A 247 -18.28 5.20 4.79
CA ALA A 247 -17.10 5.70 4.10
C ALA A 247 -17.19 7.21 3.85
N VAL A 248 -16.07 7.90 4.08
CA VAL A 248 -15.89 9.35 3.88
C VAL A 248 -14.83 9.58 2.80
N ASP A 249 -13.72 8.82 2.87
CA ASP A 249 -12.58 8.91 1.96
C ASP A 249 -11.85 7.57 1.96
N SER A 250 -11.67 6.95 0.81
CA SER A 250 -11.00 5.65 0.70
C SER A 250 -9.49 5.74 0.51
N THR A 251 -8.92 6.96 0.53
CA THR A 251 -7.47 7.17 0.43
C THR A 251 -6.75 6.39 1.53
N ALA A 252 -5.66 5.72 1.18
CA ALA A 252 -4.84 4.89 2.06
C ALA A 252 -5.56 3.67 2.73
N ALA A 253 -6.83 3.37 2.41
CA ALA A 253 -7.50 2.20 2.99
C ALA A 253 -6.84 0.88 2.59
N GLY A 254 -6.37 0.77 1.33
CA GLY A 254 -5.56 -0.35 0.86
C GLY A 254 -4.21 -0.45 1.56
N ASP A 255 -3.55 0.70 1.80
CA ASP A 255 -2.28 0.75 2.53
C ASP A 255 -2.46 0.31 3.98
N ALA A 256 -3.53 0.77 4.65
CA ALA A 256 -3.87 0.35 6.00
C ALA A 256 -4.17 -1.16 6.08
N CYS A 257 -4.84 -1.70 5.08
CA CYS A 257 -5.10 -3.14 4.97
C CYS A 257 -3.77 -3.92 4.84
N ASN A 258 -2.87 -3.50 3.94
CA ASN A 258 -1.58 -4.15 3.74
C ASN A 258 -0.68 -4.09 4.98
N GLY A 259 -0.60 -2.93 5.65
CA GLY A 259 0.15 -2.79 6.89
C GLY A 259 -0.43 -3.65 8.02
N GLY A 260 -1.76 -3.66 8.18
CA GLY A 260 -2.45 -4.51 9.15
C GLY A 260 -2.19 -6.01 8.90
N LEU A 261 -2.23 -6.45 7.64
CA LEU A 261 -1.91 -7.80 7.23
C LEU A 261 -0.46 -8.18 7.61
N ALA A 262 0.49 -7.32 7.26
CA ALA A 262 1.90 -7.55 7.54
C ALA A 262 2.19 -7.68 9.04
N VAL A 263 1.60 -6.79 9.85
CA VAL A 263 1.76 -6.80 11.31
C VAL A 263 1.24 -8.10 11.91
N ARG A 264 0.08 -8.59 11.47
CA ARG A 264 -0.54 -9.81 12.03
C ARG A 264 0.13 -11.09 11.54
N LEU A 265 0.54 -11.14 10.27
CA LEU A 265 1.33 -12.27 9.75
C LEU A 265 2.69 -12.37 10.46
N ALA A 266 3.36 -11.24 10.70
CA ALA A 266 4.61 -11.20 11.45
C ALA A 266 4.43 -11.59 12.94
N ALA A 267 3.23 -11.44 13.49
CA ALA A 267 2.87 -11.91 14.83
C ALA A 267 2.58 -13.43 14.88
N GLY A 268 2.47 -14.10 13.73
CA GLY A 268 2.19 -15.53 13.63
C GLY A 268 0.70 -15.87 13.60
N ASP A 269 -0.16 -14.92 13.32
CA ASP A 269 -1.60 -15.17 13.20
C ASP A 269 -1.89 -16.05 11.95
N ASN A 270 -2.95 -16.83 12.02
CA ASN A 270 -3.49 -17.48 10.83
C ASN A 270 -4.04 -16.47 9.84
N ILE A 271 -4.17 -16.87 8.58
CA ILE A 271 -4.54 -15.95 7.50
C ILE A 271 -5.93 -15.33 7.68
N ALA A 272 -6.91 -16.06 8.23
CA ALA A 272 -8.26 -15.54 8.43
C ALA A 272 -8.28 -14.43 9.49
N ASP A 273 -7.58 -14.59 10.60
CA ASP A 273 -7.46 -13.57 11.66
C ASP A 273 -6.66 -12.37 11.17
N ALA A 274 -5.54 -12.60 10.45
CA ALA A 274 -4.75 -11.52 9.85
C ALA A 274 -5.55 -10.69 8.86
N MET A 275 -6.32 -11.32 7.97
CA MET A 275 -7.21 -10.62 7.02
C MET A 275 -8.34 -9.88 7.72
N ARG A 276 -8.94 -10.44 8.78
CA ARG A 276 -9.97 -9.76 9.55
C ARG A 276 -9.45 -8.47 10.18
N TYR A 277 -8.26 -8.52 10.75
CA TYR A 277 -7.60 -7.36 11.33
C TYR A 277 -7.26 -6.33 10.24
N ALA A 278 -6.67 -6.77 9.14
CA ALA A 278 -6.35 -5.94 7.97
C ALA A 278 -7.59 -5.23 7.42
N SER A 279 -8.70 -5.95 7.28
CA SER A 279 -9.98 -5.39 6.82
C SER A 279 -10.53 -4.34 7.79
N ALA A 280 -10.34 -4.51 9.10
CA ALA A 280 -10.71 -3.51 10.10
C ALA A 280 -9.86 -2.24 9.98
N CYS A 281 -8.55 -2.36 9.73
CA CYS A 281 -7.67 -1.22 9.46
C CYS A 281 -8.16 -0.42 8.26
N GLY A 282 -8.43 -1.08 7.13
CA GLY A 282 -8.94 -0.42 5.92
C GLY A 282 -10.33 0.22 6.13
N ALA A 283 -11.22 -0.45 6.85
CA ALA A 283 -12.55 0.08 7.15
C ALA A 283 -12.48 1.34 8.02
N LEU A 284 -11.67 1.35 9.08
CA LEU A 284 -11.47 2.53 9.94
C LEU A 284 -10.86 3.69 9.15
N THR A 285 -9.84 3.43 8.34
CA THR A 285 -9.22 4.43 7.47
C THR A 285 -10.26 5.07 6.57
N ALA A 286 -11.12 4.30 5.92
CA ALA A 286 -12.15 4.80 5.02
C ALA A 286 -13.19 5.71 5.70
N THR A 287 -13.29 5.73 7.03
CA THR A 287 -14.20 6.64 7.77
C THR A 287 -13.64 8.05 7.99
N ARG A 288 -12.39 8.30 7.61
CA ARG A 288 -11.64 9.54 7.88
C ARG A 288 -11.10 10.13 6.58
N ARG A 289 -10.75 11.41 6.59
CA ARG A 289 -10.16 12.10 5.43
C ARG A 289 -8.65 12.07 5.47
N GLY A 290 -8.04 11.98 4.29
CA GLY A 290 -6.60 12.09 4.05
C GLY A 290 -5.86 10.76 4.16
N SER A 291 -4.54 10.78 3.91
CA SER A 291 -3.66 9.60 3.95
C SER A 291 -3.23 9.29 5.40
N VAL A 292 -2.06 9.76 5.80
CA VAL A 292 -1.48 9.53 7.14
C VAL A 292 -2.43 9.87 8.32
N PRO A 293 -3.20 10.98 8.29
CA PRO A 293 -4.11 11.30 9.39
C PRO A 293 -5.27 10.30 9.57
N SER A 294 -5.65 9.56 8.53
CA SER A 294 -6.76 8.60 8.57
C SER A 294 -6.38 7.25 9.17
N LEU A 295 -5.09 6.92 9.20
CA LEU A 295 -4.57 5.62 9.61
C LEU A 295 -4.83 5.34 11.11
N PRO A 296 -5.43 4.19 11.45
CA PRO A 296 -5.76 3.84 12.83
C PRO A 296 -4.54 3.35 13.62
N ASP A 297 -4.63 3.42 14.94
CA ASP A 297 -3.75 2.71 15.86
C ASP A 297 -4.31 1.34 16.27
N ASP A 298 -3.47 0.51 16.92
CA ASP A 298 -3.83 -0.85 17.32
C ASP A 298 -5.03 -0.85 18.31
N GLY A 299 -5.09 0.11 19.25
CA GLY A 299 -6.18 0.22 20.21
C GLY A 299 -7.52 0.49 19.55
N GLU A 300 -7.54 1.36 18.53
CA GLU A 300 -8.73 1.66 17.73
C GLU A 300 -9.20 0.43 16.94
N VAL A 301 -8.25 -0.31 16.32
CA VAL A 301 -8.57 -1.52 15.57
C VAL A 301 -9.14 -2.61 16.47
N LEU A 302 -8.53 -2.85 17.64
CA LEU A 302 -9.01 -3.85 18.60
C LEU A 302 -10.39 -3.48 19.17
N ALA A 303 -10.62 -2.21 19.49
CA ALA A 303 -11.92 -1.72 19.93
C ALA A 303 -13.00 -1.90 18.85
N PHE A 304 -12.65 -1.59 17.60
CA PHE A 304 -13.55 -1.77 16.44
C PHE A 304 -13.90 -3.25 16.23
N LEU A 305 -12.90 -4.13 16.24
CA LEU A 305 -13.12 -5.58 16.12
C LEU A 305 -14.01 -6.12 17.24
N LYS A 306 -13.81 -5.67 18.48
CA LYS A 306 -14.65 -6.06 19.62
C LYS A 306 -16.09 -5.60 19.45
N ALA A 307 -16.30 -4.36 18.98
CA ALA A 307 -17.65 -3.82 18.73
C ALA A 307 -18.38 -4.54 17.57
N ASN A 308 -17.62 -5.12 16.63
CA ASN A 308 -18.15 -5.84 15.46
C ASN A 308 -17.98 -7.38 15.57
N SER A 309 -17.68 -7.88 16.80
CA SER A 309 -17.63 -9.31 17.09
C SER A 309 -19.00 -9.78 17.58
N ILE A 310 -20.03 -9.73 16.74
CA ILE A 310 -21.36 -10.26 17.07
C ILE A 310 -21.68 -11.40 16.11
N GLY A 311 -21.80 -12.61 16.70
CA GLY A 311 -22.47 -13.79 16.18
C GLY A 311 -21.63 -14.71 15.36
#